data_673c330b58058b307627fa0ef720fa89
#
_entry.id   673c330b58058b307627fa0ef720fa89
#
_cell.length_a   1.000
_cell.length_b   1.000
_cell.length_c   1.000
_cell.angle_alpha   90.00
_cell.angle_beta   90.00
_cell.angle_gamma   90.00
#
_symmetry.space_group_name_H-M   'P 1'
#
loop_
_entity.id
_entity.type
_entity.pdbx_description
1 polymer ?
#
loop_
_entity_poly.entity_id
_entity_poly.type
_entity_poly.pdbx_seq_one_letter_code
_entity_poly.pdbx_strand_id
1 'polypeptide(L)'
;MKQLFTIFILIFSFNYSFSQELLATVQVNAQQLGGSNNQVYKTLEKNLRDFINNTSWTGKKLQNFEKIKCNFAIVITERAGSSNFKGSIVVQAVRPVFNTTYETPLLNINDTNFGFDYTENENLVFNERQ
;
A
#
# COMPACT_ATOMS: atom_id res chain seq x y z
N MET A 1 35.14 -24.42 -19.50
CA MET A 1 33.67 -24.57 -19.50
C MET A 1 33.05 -24.50 -18.11
N LYS A 2 33.64 -25.15 -17.10
CA LYS A 2 33.12 -25.05 -15.72
C LYS A 2 33.17 -23.62 -15.14
N GLN A 3 34.19 -22.86 -15.48
CA GLN A 3 34.34 -21.46 -15.02
C GLN A 3 33.30 -20.51 -15.65
N LEU A 4 32.95 -20.72 -16.91
CA LEU A 4 31.88 -19.96 -17.59
C LEU A 4 30.52 -20.24 -17.00
N PHE A 5 30.26 -21.47 -16.61
CA PHE A 5 29.01 -21.88 -15.95
C PHE A 5 28.90 -21.29 -14.54
N THR A 6 30.01 -21.21 -13.82
CA THR A 6 30.08 -20.58 -12.48
C THR A 6 29.83 -19.09 -12.56
N ILE A 7 30.37 -18.40 -13.57
CA ILE A 7 30.16 -16.97 -13.81
C ILE A 7 28.69 -16.70 -14.19
N PHE A 8 28.07 -17.58 -14.96
CA PHE A 8 26.67 -17.46 -15.34
C PHE A 8 25.73 -17.62 -14.15
N ILE A 9 26.05 -18.50 -13.21
CA ILE A 9 25.27 -18.64 -11.96
C ILE A 9 25.42 -17.42 -11.05
N LEU A 10 26.59 -16.81 -11.01
CA LEU A 10 26.85 -15.59 -10.22
C LEU A 10 26.08 -14.38 -10.74
N ILE A 11 25.88 -14.28 -12.06
CA ILE A 11 25.11 -13.16 -12.67
C ILE A 11 23.61 -13.31 -12.38
N PHE A 12 23.11 -14.53 -12.22
CA PHE A 12 21.69 -14.78 -11.92
C PHE A 12 21.32 -14.56 -10.46
N SER A 13 22.31 -14.32 -9.59
CA SER A 13 22.08 -14.12 -8.14
C SER A 13 21.74 -12.67 -7.76
N PHE A 14 21.66 -11.74 -8.72
CA PHE A 14 21.13 -10.41 -8.46
C PHE A 14 19.61 -10.47 -8.34
N ASN A 15 19.16 -11.06 -7.23
CA ASN A 15 17.79 -10.90 -6.79
C ASN A 15 17.62 -9.43 -6.38
N TYR A 16 16.87 -8.68 -7.18
CA TYR A 16 16.41 -7.36 -6.79
C TYR A 16 15.48 -7.55 -5.58
N SER A 17 16.04 -7.41 -4.42
CA SER A 17 15.26 -7.37 -3.19
C SER A 17 14.55 -6.03 -3.15
N PHE A 18 13.29 -6.01 -3.55
CA PHE A 18 12.43 -4.84 -3.33
C PHE A 18 12.33 -4.62 -1.83
N SER A 19 12.86 -3.51 -1.38
CA SER A 19 12.80 -3.11 0.02
C SER A 19 11.42 -2.58 0.32
N GLN A 20 10.62 -3.37 0.99
CA GLN A 20 9.34 -2.93 1.55
C GLN A 20 9.60 -2.18 2.85
N GLU A 21 9.26 -0.92 2.91
CA GLU A 21 9.44 -0.08 4.11
C GLU A 21 8.21 -0.06 5.00
N LEU A 22 7.04 -0.21 4.40
CA LEU A 22 5.76 -0.23 5.08
C LEU A 22 5.11 -1.62 4.99
N LEU A 23 4.45 -2.01 6.05
CA LEU A 23 3.53 -3.14 6.08
C LEU A 23 2.12 -2.58 6.13
N ALA A 24 1.53 -2.33 4.98
CA ALA A 24 0.21 -1.73 4.89
C ALA A 24 -0.88 -2.78 4.74
N THR A 25 -1.95 -2.60 5.50
CA THR A 25 -3.24 -3.22 5.25
C THR A 25 -4.20 -2.18 4.73
N VAL A 26 -4.95 -2.50 3.70
CA VAL A 26 -5.93 -1.60 3.08
C VAL A 26 -7.28 -2.29 3.04
N GLN A 27 -8.29 -1.59 3.52
CA GLN A 27 -9.69 -2.03 3.45
C GLN A 27 -10.52 -0.95 2.79
N VAL A 28 -11.29 -1.33 1.79
CA VAL A 28 -12.22 -0.44 1.08
C VAL A 28 -13.64 -0.95 1.29
N ASN A 29 -14.46 -0.12 1.91
CA ASN A 29 -15.87 -0.42 2.17
C ASN A 29 -16.76 0.53 1.35
N ALA A 30 -17.56 -0.04 0.48
CA ALA A 30 -18.51 0.68 -0.38
C ALA A 30 -19.96 0.20 -0.18
N GLN A 31 -20.28 -0.37 0.97
CA GLN A 31 -21.61 -0.93 1.24
C GLN A 31 -22.73 0.11 1.16
N GLN A 32 -22.43 1.37 1.47
CA GLN A 32 -23.41 2.45 1.42
C GLN A 32 -23.87 2.80 0.01
N LEU A 33 -23.09 2.47 -1.01
CA LEU A 33 -23.44 2.76 -2.40
C LEU A 33 -24.47 1.77 -2.98
N GLY A 34 -24.63 0.61 -2.35
CA GLY A 34 -25.41 -0.47 -2.92
C GLY A 34 -24.82 -0.99 -4.23
N GLY A 35 -25.46 -1.97 -4.81
CA GLY A 35 -25.04 -2.54 -6.09
C GLY A 35 -24.26 -3.84 -5.96
N SER A 36 -24.24 -4.59 -7.05
CA SER A 36 -23.68 -5.94 -7.10
C SER A 36 -22.21 -5.99 -7.54
N ASN A 37 -21.67 -4.88 -8.05
CA ASN A 37 -20.32 -4.88 -8.61
C ASN A 37 -19.29 -4.34 -7.62
N ASN A 38 -18.82 -5.22 -6.74
CA ASN A 38 -17.77 -4.91 -5.79
C ASN A 38 -16.35 -5.11 -6.36
N GLN A 39 -16.23 -5.51 -7.61
CA GLN A 39 -14.92 -5.84 -8.20
C GLN A 39 -13.99 -4.63 -8.28
N VAL A 40 -14.52 -3.47 -8.63
CA VAL A 40 -13.74 -2.20 -8.70
C VAL A 40 -13.11 -1.88 -7.34
N TYR A 41 -13.86 -2.05 -6.27
CA TYR A 41 -13.39 -1.76 -4.92
C TYR A 41 -12.35 -2.75 -4.42
N LYS A 42 -12.49 -4.02 -4.76
CA LYS A 42 -11.48 -5.04 -4.47
C LYS A 42 -10.20 -4.83 -5.27
N THR A 43 -10.31 -4.41 -6.51
CA THR A 43 -9.16 -4.07 -7.36
C THR A 43 -8.43 -2.84 -6.80
N LEU A 44 -9.17 -1.82 -6.38
CA LEU A 44 -8.63 -0.63 -5.73
C LEU A 44 -7.89 -0.99 -4.43
N GLU A 45 -8.50 -1.80 -3.58
CA GLU A 45 -7.90 -2.27 -2.33
C GLU A 45 -6.58 -2.99 -2.57
N LYS A 46 -6.56 -3.92 -3.52
CA LYS A 46 -5.37 -4.66 -3.90
C LYS A 46 -4.28 -3.73 -4.46
N ASN A 47 -4.63 -2.85 -5.38
CA ASN A 47 -3.67 -1.95 -6.03
C ASN A 47 -3.07 -0.96 -5.04
N LEU A 48 -3.85 -0.40 -4.13
CA LEU A 48 -3.36 0.47 -3.08
C LEU A 48 -2.41 -0.26 -2.12
N ARG A 49 -2.79 -1.45 -1.69
CA ARG A 49 -1.94 -2.27 -0.82
C ARG A 49 -0.60 -2.58 -1.49
N ASP A 50 -0.63 -3.03 -2.73
CA ASP A 50 0.57 -3.39 -3.47
C ASP A 50 1.44 -2.15 -3.75
N PHE A 51 0.84 -1.03 -4.09
CA PHE A 51 1.53 0.24 -4.30
C PHE A 51 2.25 0.71 -3.03
N ILE A 52 1.58 0.74 -1.90
CA ILE A 52 2.16 1.21 -0.63
C ILE A 52 3.27 0.26 -0.16
N ASN A 53 3.05 -1.05 -0.24
CA ASN A 53 4.02 -2.04 0.23
C ASN A 53 5.25 -2.16 -0.68
N ASN A 54 5.11 -1.93 -1.99
CA ASN A 54 6.19 -2.11 -2.94
C ASN A 54 6.94 -0.81 -3.28
N THR A 55 6.47 0.33 -2.80
CA THR A 55 7.14 1.61 -3.02
C THR A 55 8.24 1.82 -1.99
N SER A 56 9.43 2.16 -2.46
CA SER A 56 10.53 2.60 -1.60
C SER A 56 10.40 4.10 -1.34
N TRP A 57 9.95 4.46 -0.14
CA TRP A 57 9.68 5.86 0.22
C TRP A 57 10.94 6.63 0.63
N THR A 58 11.87 5.94 1.28
CA THR A 58 13.11 6.55 1.82
C THR A 58 14.37 6.05 1.15
N GLY A 59 14.30 5.01 0.30
CA GLY A 59 15.46 4.36 -0.31
C GLY A 59 16.29 3.51 0.64
N LYS A 60 15.83 3.31 1.87
CA LYS A 60 16.52 2.48 2.87
C LYS A 60 15.97 1.06 2.88
N LYS A 61 16.87 0.09 3.12
CA LYS A 61 16.47 -1.30 3.36
C LYS A 61 16.19 -1.49 4.85
N LEU A 62 14.94 -1.76 5.19
CA LEU A 62 14.52 -2.03 6.56
C LEU A 62 14.33 -3.53 6.79
N GLN A 63 14.71 -3.99 7.97
CA GLN A 63 14.39 -5.32 8.44
C GLN A 63 12.90 -5.42 8.77
N ASN A 64 12.34 -6.64 8.80
CA ASN A 64 10.92 -6.84 9.07
C ASN A 64 10.43 -6.20 10.38
N PHE A 65 11.29 -6.19 11.41
CA PHE A 65 10.98 -5.59 12.69
C PHE A 65 11.12 -4.06 12.72
N GLU A 66 11.72 -3.46 11.69
CA GLU A 66 11.87 -2.01 11.55
C GLU A 66 10.76 -1.38 10.72
N LYS A 67 9.95 -2.18 10.04
CA LYS A 67 8.88 -1.69 9.17
C LYS A 67 7.74 -1.08 9.98
N ILE A 68 7.22 0.02 9.47
CA ILE A 68 6.05 0.68 10.04
C ILE A 68 4.79 -0.05 9.58
N LYS A 69 3.98 -0.49 10.54
CA LYS A 69 2.66 -1.07 10.24
C LYS A 69 1.64 0.04 10.04
N CYS A 70 1.01 0.06 8.88
CA CYS A 70 -0.02 1.02 8.53
C CYS A 70 -1.34 0.30 8.28
N ASN A 71 -2.43 0.88 8.76
CA ASN A 71 -3.77 0.41 8.47
C ASN A 71 -4.57 1.54 7.82
N PHE A 72 -5.05 1.30 6.61
CA PHE A 72 -5.87 2.23 5.84
C PHE A 72 -7.28 1.67 5.75
N ALA A 73 -8.24 2.38 6.27
CA ALA A 73 -9.65 2.05 6.15
C ALA A 73 -10.36 3.16 5.37
N ILE A 74 -10.87 2.83 4.20
CA ILE A 74 -11.56 3.75 3.30
C ILE A 74 -13.03 3.36 3.24
N VAL A 75 -13.91 4.29 3.56
CA VAL A 75 -15.36 4.14 3.41
C VAL A 75 -15.82 5.06 2.29
N ILE A 76 -16.32 4.49 1.21
CA ILE A 76 -16.82 5.23 0.06
C ILE A 76 -18.31 5.48 0.26
N THR A 77 -18.70 6.76 0.27
CA THR A 77 -20.08 7.20 0.49
C THR A 77 -20.76 7.72 -0.76
N GLU A 78 -19.98 8.25 -1.72
CA GLU A 78 -20.48 8.77 -2.99
C GLU A 78 -19.60 8.32 -4.15
N ARG A 79 -20.24 8.12 -5.28
CA ARG A 79 -19.56 7.89 -6.56
C ARG A 79 -20.19 8.79 -7.62
N ALA A 80 -19.39 9.70 -8.16
CA ALA A 80 -19.80 10.56 -9.26
C ALA A 80 -19.19 10.05 -10.57
N GLY A 81 -20.02 9.58 -11.48
CA GLY A 81 -19.57 8.99 -12.75
C GLY A 81 -18.86 7.65 -12.55
N SER A 82 -17.88 7.37 -13.38
CA SER A 82 -17.15 6.10 -13.38
C SER A 82 -15.87 6.10 -12.53
N SER A 83 -15.30 7.26 -12.24
CA SER A 83 -13.96 7.37 -11.67
C SER A 83 -13.83 8.27 -10.44
N ASN A 84 -14.81 9.10 -10.15
CA ASN A 84 -14.74 10.03 -9.01
C ASN A 84 -15.44 9.46 -7.78
N PHE A 85 -14.73 9.40 -6.68
CA PHE A 85 -15.21 8.82 -5.42
C PHE A 85 -15.02 9.80 -4.26
N LYS A 86 -15.98 9.79 -3.34
CA LYS A 86 -15.92 10.53 -2.08
C LYS A 86 -16.23 9.62 -0.91
N GLY A 87 -15.67 9.95 0.22
CA GLY A 87 -15.91 9.21 1.43
C GLY A 87 -15.06 9.69 2.59
N SER A 88 -14.69 8.77 3.45
CA SER A 88 -13.79 9.01 4.56
C SER A 88 -12.62 8.03 4.54
N ILE A 89 -11.51 8.45 5.11
CA ILE A 89 -10.34 7.62 5.29
C ILE A 89 -9.85 7.71 6.74
N VAL A 90 -9.52 6.57 7.30
CA VAL A 90 -8.82 6.46 8.57
C VAL A 90 -7.46 5.84 8.32
N VAL A 91 -6.41 6.50 8.75
CA VAL A 91 -5.04 6.02 8.64
C VAL A 91 -4.45 5.89 10.04
N GLN A 92 -4.00 4.70 10.37
CA GLN A 92 -3.29 4.41 11.61
C GLN A 92 -1.93 3.82 11.28
N ALA A 93 -0.89 4.36 11.91
CA ALA A 93 0.46 3.85 11.77
C ALA A 93 1.05 3.57 13.15
N VAL A 94 1.65 2.41 13.31
CA VAL A 94 2.33 1.99 14.53
C VAL A 94 3.72 1.49 14.22
N ARG A 95 4.63 1.68 15.15
CA ARG A 95 6.00 1.20 15.08
C ARG A 95 6.24 0.17 16.17
N PRO A 96 6.77 -1.02 15.86
CA PRO A 96 7.14 -1.99 16.88
C PRO A 96 8.32 -1.47 17.72
N VAL A 97 8.24 -1.66 19.04
CA VAL A 97 9.33 -1.35 19.96
C VAL A 97 10.27 -2.54 20.02
N PHE A 98 11.57 -2.27 19.88
CA PHE A 98 12.61 -3.30 19.86
C PHE A 98 12.58 -4.18 21.12
N ASN A 99 12.65 -5.50 20.92
CA ASN A 99 12.63 -6.53 21.98
C ASN A 99 11.37 -6.54 22.87
N THR A 100 10.26 -5.98 22.40
CA THR A 100 8.99 -6.02 23.13
C THR A 100 7.83 -6.40 22.24
N THR A 101 6.69 -6.74 22.84
CA THR A 101 5.42 -6.92 22.14
C THR A 101 4.63 -5.61 21.99
N TYR A 102 5.15 -4.52 22.54
CA TYR A 102 4.51 -3.20 22.48
C TYR A 102 4.71 -2.52 21.13
N GLU A 103 3.73 -1.72 20.75
CA GLU A 103 3.78 -0.89 19.56
C GLU A 103 3.58 0.57 19.97
N THR A 104 4.34 1.46 19.34
CA THR A 104 4.20 2.91 19.55
C THR A 104 3.34 3.50 18.45
N PRO A 105 2.19 4.13 18.75
CA PRO A 105 1.41 4.82 17.74
C PRO A 105 2.17 6.04 17.22
N LEU A 106 2.31 6.13 15.90
CA LEU A 106 2.98 7.24 15.21
C LEU A 106 2.00 8.22 14.61
N LEU A 107 0.86 7.72 14.13
CA LEU A 107 -0.08 8.49 13.36
C LEU A 107 -1.49 7.91 13.54
N ASN A 108 -2.46 8.81 13.71
CA ASN A 108 -3.87 8.48 13.65
C ASN A 108 -4.61 9.64 13.00
N ILE A 109 -5.02 9.45 11.75
CA ILE A 109 -5.72 10.45 10.95
C ILE A 109 -7.11 9.92 10.62
N ASN A 110 -8.11 10.79 10.78
CA ASN A 110 -9.46 10.55 10.31
C ASN A 110 -9.90 11.74 9.47
N ASP A 111 -10.00 11.54 8.16
CA ASP A 111 -10.50 12.54 7.23
C ASP A 111 -11.88 12.12 6.74
N THR A 112 -12.89 12.91 7.09
CA THR A 112 -14.28 12.65 6.72
C THR A 112 -14.69 13.29 5.40
N ASN A 113 -13.80 14.05 4.78
CA ASN A 113 -14.03 14.74 3.49
C ASN A 113 -12.96 14.33 2.47
N PHE A 114 -12.77 13.03 2.34
CA PHE A 114 -11.79 12.44 1.44
C PHE A 114 -12.39 12.22 0.06
N GLY A 115 -11.69 12.69 -0.97
CA GLY A 115 -12.09 12.49 -2.36
C GLY A 115 -10.90 12.07 -3.22
N PHE A 116 -11.16 11.22 -4.21
CA PHE A 116 -10.13 10.75 -5.13
C PHE A 116 -10.72 10.32 -6.46
N ASP A 117 -9.86 10.30 -7.47
CA ASP A 117 -10.17 9.74 -8.78
C ASP A 117 -9.46 8.39 -8.94
N TYR A 118 -10.18 7.40 -9.41
CA TYR A 118 -9.65 6.08 -9.68
C TYR A 118 -10.35 5.46 -10.89
N THR A 119 -9.54 4.93 -11.80
CA THR A 119 -10.01 4.11 -12.92
C THR A 119 -9.44 2.70 -12.77
N GLU A 120 -10.29 1.69 -12.94
CA GLU A 120 -9.87 0.30 -12.86
C GLU A 120 -8.74 0.01 -13.87
N ASN A 121 -7.73 -0.73 -13.42
CA ASN A 121 -6.50 -1.04 -14.16
C ASN A 121 -5.56 0.14 -14.42
N GLU A 122 -5.76 1.28 -13.77
CA GLU A 122 -4.80 2.37 -13.81
C GLU A 122 -3.60 2.08 -12.90
N ASN A 123 -2.40 2.40 -13.40
CA ASN A 123 -1.19 2.27 -12.61
C ASN A 123 -1.06 3.42 -11.62
N LEU A 124 -0.87 3.10 -10.35
CA LEU A 124 -0.59 4.08 -9.31
C LEU A 124 0.88 4.46 -9.33
N VAL A 125 1.16 5.76 -9.44
CA VAL A 125 2.52 6.30 -9.46
C VAL A 125 2.64 7.37 -8.38
N PHE A 126 3.70 7.28 -7.58
CA PHE A 126 4.00 8.30 -6.59
C PHE A 126 4.59 9.54 -7.25
N ASN A 127 4.03 10.70 -6.92
CA ASN A 127 4.52 11.99 -7.38
C ASN A 127 4.53 12.98 -6.20
N GLU A 128 5.71 13.46 -5.82
CA GLU A 128 5.87 14.38 -4.69
C GLU A 128 5.21 15.76 -4.90
N ARG A 129 4.78 16.06 -6.12
CA ARG A 129 4.20 17.38 -6.46
C ARG A 129 2.68 17.43 -6.42
N GLN A 130 2.04 16.39 -5.96
CA GLN A 130 0.57 16.35 -5.80
C GLN A 130 0.19 16.39 -4.34
#